data_ff567fab9982a46ba8e6003f37a343ad
#
_entry.id   ff567fab9982a46ba8e6003f37a343ad
#
_cell.length_a   1.000
_cell.length_b   1.000
_cell.length_c   1.000
_cell.angle_alpha   90.00
_cell.angle_beta   90.00
_cell.angle_gamma   90.00
#
_symmetry.space_group_name_H-M   'P 1'
#
loop_
_entity.id
_entity.type
_entity.pdbx_description
1 polymer ?
#
loop_
_entity_poly.entity_id
_entity_poly.type
_entity_poly.pdbx_seq_one_letter_code
_entity_poly.pdbx_strand_id
1 'polypeptide(L)'
;VYPEEEEKVKRLFSQLTELMQERKRTLADAGAASAEDYRASGRGVMPLTLVVIDNYAGFMENYERFAEPLLKLLREGMACGIQFIVTMNAPTDMRSRWSQNFATAIPLQLNERADYYSYLGLTPQMMPTGEPGSGLTVFNGSVVQLQCAYAADPKACGTLALRAASGYRAPALRYIDKQQLYAEFLQETAIQALPEDALPLGWYTRSIRPYSLRLQDTFCYFISDVQGAGAQAAVENLLLTITQKRLECHIVCRGNTAPYDTALRQYCSYEDVLSLMTYLRDLFKTRAAAKREYAASHTEAECEAYLRTAFPPVIVLFEDYNAFCAMSYSPGTRVLP
;
A
#
# COMPACT_ATOMS: atom_id res chain seq x y z
N VAL A 1 -2.97 -0.60 17.33
CA VAL A 1 -3.83 0.06 16.33
C VAL A 1 -5.08 0.53 17.04
N TYR A 2 -5.39 1.81 16.95
CA TYR A 2 -6.57 2.41 17.59
C TYR A 2 -7.80 2.28 16.66
N PRO A 3 -9.04 2.42 17.18
CA PRO A 3 -10.26 2.29 16.38
C PRO A 3 -10.32 3.19 15.13
N GLU A 4 -9.68 4.36 15.19
CA GLU A 4 -9.63 5.30 14.08
C GLU A 4 -8.64 4.90 12.97
N GLU A 5 -7.82 3.88 13.19
CA GLU A 5 -6.74 3.47 12.29
C GLU A 5 -7.15 2.35 11.33
N GLU A 6 -8.36 2.41 10.81
CA GLU A 6 -8.93 1.38 9.92
C GLU A 6 -8.07 1.07 8.69
N GLU A 7 -7.46 2.07 8.08
CA GLU A 7 -6.57 1.86 6.93
C GLU A 7 -5.30 1.09 7.31
N LYS A 8 -4.79 1.28 8.53
CA LYS A 8 -3.66 0.48 9.05
C LYS A 8 -4.05 -0.97 9.23
N VAL A 9 -5.23 -1.23 9.81
CA VAL A 9 -5.77 -2.60 9.97
C VAL A 9 -5.96 -3.27 8.62
N LYS A 10 -6.60 -2.58 7.68
CA LYS A 10 -6.79 -3.05 6.31
C LYS A 10 -5.46 -3.43 5.65
N ARG A 11 -4.46 -2.57 5.78
CA ARG A 11 -3.14 -2.82 5.22
C ARG A 11 -2.43 -3.99 5.90
N LEU A 12 -2.54 -4.11 7.23
CA LEU A 12 -1.99 -5.25 7.98
C LEU A 12 -2.56 -6.57 7.46
N PHE A 13 -3.90 -6.69 7.33
CA PHE A 13 -4.52 -7.90 6.81
C PHE A 13 -4.15 -8.19 5.37
N SER A 14 -4.00 -7.17 4.53
CA SER A 14 -3.50 -7.32 3.16
C SER A 14 -2.09 -7.90 3.16
N GLN A 15 -1.18 -7.34 3.95
CA GLN A 15 0.21 -7.82 4.05
C GLN A 15 0.30 -9.25 4.61
N LEU A 16 -0.47 -9.58 5.64
CA LEU A 16 -0.50 -10.94 6.19
C LEU A 16 -1.01 -11.95 5.15
N THR A 17 -2.02 -11.55 4.37
CA THR A 17 -2.55 -12.40 3.30
C THR A 17 -1.55 -12.57 2.16
N GLU A 18 -0.88 -11.52 1.75
CA GLU A 18 0.19 -11.54 0.73
C GLU A 18 1.35 -12.42 1.20
N LEU A 19 1.81 -12.24 2.45
CA LEU A 19 2.86 -13.05 3.06
C LEU A 19 2.49 -14.52 3.11
N MET A 20 1.26 -14.85 3.50
CA MET A 20 0.76 -16.23 3.51
C MET A 20 0.80 -16.85 2.10
N GLN A 21 0.38 -16.11 1.08
CA GLN A 21 0.38 -16.60 -0.31
C GLN A 21 1.81 -16.81 -0.84
N GLU A 22 2.71 -15.88 -0.54
CA GLU A 22 4.13 -16.01 -0.90
C GLU A 22 4.75 -17.25 -0.26
N ARG A 23 4.54 -17.41 1.05
CA ARG A 23 5.06 -18.57 1.79
C ARG A 23 4.47 -19.89 1.29
N LYS A 24 3.19 -19.95 0.94
CA LYS A 24 2.59 -21.12 0.31
C LYS A 24 3.26 -21.51 -0.99
N ARG A 25 3.60 -20.53 -1.84
CA ARG A 25 4.35 -20.81 -3.08
C ARG A 25 5.73 -21.35 -2.76
N THR A 26 6.48 -20.70 -1.86
CA THR A 26 7.80 -21.15 -1.42
C THR A 26 7.78 -22.58 -0.86
N LEU A 27 6.78 -22.92 -0.05
CA LEU A 27 6.59 -24.26 0.50
C LEU A 27 6.28 -25.28 -0.60
N ALA A 28 5.40 -24.95 -1.53
CA ALA A 28 5.05 -25.80 -2.66
C ALA A 28 6.27 -26.07 -3.55
N ASP A 29 7.02 -25.05 -3.91
CA ASP A 29 8.25 -25.15 -4.73
C ASP A 29 9.33 -25.99 -4.05
N ALA A 30 9.37 -25.93 -2.71
CA ALA A 30 10.30 -26.73 -1.90
C ALA A 30 9.79 -28.14 -1.57
N GLY A 31 8.52 -28.46 -1.85
CA GLY A 31 7.91 -29.73 -1.43
C GLY A 31 7.82 -29.88 0.09
N ALA A 32 7.75 -28.78 0.84
CA ALA A 32 7.65 -28.76 2.30
C ALA A 32 6.19 -28.59 2.73
N ALA A 33 5.77 -29.34 3.75
CA ALA A 33 4.39 -29.27 4.26
C ALA A 33 4.15 -28.06 5.18
N SER A 34 5.21 -27.59 5.84
CA SER A 34 5.14 -26.49 6.80
C SER A 34 6.39 -25.62 6.82
N ALA A 35 6.28 -24.44 7.41
CA ALA A 35 7.42 -23.56 7.66
C ALA A 35 8.49 -24.22 8.55
N GLU A 36 8.09 -25.14 9.41
CA GLU A 36 9.00 -25.91 10.25
C GLU A 36 9.79 -26.92 9.42
N ASP A 37 9.10 -27.70 8.57
CA ASP A 37 9.74 -28.64 7.64
C ASP A 37 10.72 -27.92 6.70
N TYR A 38 10.30 -26.77 6.21
CA TYR A 38 11.15 -25.94 5.34
C TYR A 38 12.45 -25.51 6.03
N ARG A 39 12.37 -25.05 7.28
CA ARG A 39 13.56 -24.69 8.08
C ARG A 39 14.41 -25.90 8.39
N ALA A 40 13.79 -27.01 8.80
CA ALA A 40 14.49 -28.26 9.11
C ALA A 40 15.24 -28.84 7.91
N SER A 41 14.72 -28.63 6.69
CA SER A 41 15.38 -29.07 5.45
C SER A 41 16.64 -28.27 5.08
N GLY A 42 16.93 -27.17 5.78
CA GLY A 42 18.09 -26.31 5.50
C GLY A 42 18.01 -25.52 4.18
N ARG A 43 16.85 -25.52 3.50
CA ARG A 43 16.67 -24.86 2.20
C ARG A 43 16.57 -23.33 2.29
N GLY A 44 16.31 -22.79 3.48
CA GLY A 44 16.26 -21.36 3.69
C GLY A 44 15.69 -20.95 5.04
N VAL A 45 15.56 -19.65 5.25
CA VAL A 45 15.01 -19.07 6.47
C VAL A 45 13.57 -18.62 6.19
N MET A 46 12.61 -19.17 6.93
CA MET A 46 11.24 -18.67 6.96
C MET A 46 10.92 -18.20 8.38
N PRO A 47 11.02 -16.88 8.65
CA PRO A 47 10.84 -16.34 9.99
C PRO A 47 9.41 -16.57 10.50
N LEU A 48 9.29 -16.83 11.81
CA LEU A 48 7.99 -16.87 12.45
C LEU A 48 7.39 -15.47 12.48
N THR A 49 6.13 -15.36 12.12
CA THR A 49 5.37 -14.11 12.22
C THR A 49 4.33 -14.26 13.32
N LEU A 50 4.47 -13.49 14.39
CA LEU A 50 3.54 -13.48 15.50
C LEU A 50 2.58 -12.30 15.38
N VAL A 51 1.28 -12.59 15.41
CA VAL A 51 0.21 -11.60 15.40
C VAL A 51 -0.46 -11.62 16.77
N VAL A 52 -0.47 -10.48 17.46
CA VAL A 52 -1.09 -10.34 18.77
C VAL A 52 -2.36 -9.50 18.63
N ILE A 53 -3.49 -10.04 19.07
CA ILE A 53 -4.77 -9.31 19.15
C ILE A 53 -5.11 -9.21 20.65
N ASP A 54 -4.90 -8.04 21.21
CA ASP A 54 -5.27 -7.74 22.57
C ASP A 54 -6.73 -7.25 22.61
N ASN A 55 -7.54 -7.84 23.48
CA ASN A 55 -8.99 -7.63 23.56
C ASN A 55 -9.73 -7.98 22.25
N TYR A 56 -9.91 -9.28 22.02
CA TYR A 56 -10.60 -9.80 20.81
C TYR A 56 -12.02 -9.25 20.64
N ALA A 57 -12.79 -9.11 21.73
CA ALA A 57 -14.15 -8.55 21.64
C ALA A 57 -14.14 -7.13 21.09
N GLY A 58 -13.32 -6.26 21.66
CA GLY A 58 -13.17 -4.89 21.18
C GLY A 58 -12.61 -4.80 19.76
N PHE A 59 -11.73 -5.73 19.37
CA PHE A 59 -11.27 -5.83 17.98
C PHE A 59 -12.43 -6.15 17.03
N MET A 60 -13.26 -7.13 17.37
CA MET A 60 -14.38 -7.56 16.52
C MET A 60 -15.50 -6.52 16.44
N GLU A 61 -15.75 -5.76 17.51
CA GLU A 61 -16.71 -4.65 17.50
C GLU A 61 -16.30 -3.55 16.51
N ASN A 62 -15.01 -3.20 16.47
CA ASN A 62 -14.52 -2.13 15.62
C ASN A 62 -14.20 -2.57 14.20
N TYR A 63 -13.89 -3.85 13.98
CA TYR A 63 -13.32 -4.36 12.74
C TYR A 63 -13.99 -5.65 12.25
N GLU A 64 -15.30 -5.82 12.46
CA GLU A 64 -16.07 -7.02 12.08
C GLU A 64 -15.86 -7.43 10.61
N ARG A 65 -15.69 -6.47 9.70
CA ARG A 65 -15.44 -6.76 8.29
C ARG A 65 -14.16 -7.56 8.02
N PHE A 66 -13.21 -7.59 8.96
CA PHE A 66 -12.00 -8.42 8.85
C PHE A 66 -12.16 -9.81 9.45
N ALA A 67 -13.36 -10.18 9.90
CA ALA A 67 -13.65 -11.48 10.48
C ALA A 67 -13.26 -12.63 9.52
N GLU A 68 -13.75 -12.65 8.31
CA GLU A 68 -13.44 -13.72 7.35
C GLU A 68 -11.95 -13.76 6.94
N PRO A 69 -11.26 -12.64 6.63
CA PRO A 69 -9.81 -12.61 6.46
C PRO A 69 -9.05 -13.18 7.67
N LEU A 70 -9.43 -12.80 8.89
CA LEU A 70 -8.81 -13.32 10.11
C LEU A 70 -9.01 -14.83 10.25
N LEU A 71 -10.23 -15.31 10.04
CA LEU A 71 -10.52 -16.75 10.12
C LEU A 71 -9.69 -17.57 9.12
N LYS A 72 -9.51 -17.04 7.91
CA LYS A 72 -8.65 -17.67 6.90
C LYS A 72 -7.20 -17.73 7.35
N LEU A 73 -6.68 -16.63 7.90
CA LEU A 73 -5.32 -16.57 8.43
C LEU A 73 -5.13 -17.52 9.62
N LEU A 74 -6.10 -17.66 10.52
CA LEU A 74 -6.06 -18.60 11.64
C LEU A 74 -5.99 -20.06 11.15
N ARG A 75 -6.76 -20.41 10.13
CA ARG A 75 -6.80 -21.80 9.58
C ARG A 75 -5.55 -22.18 8.79
N GLU A 76 -5.05 -21.26 7.98
CA GLU A 76 -4.05 -21.57 6.98
C GLU A 76 -2.65 -21.01 7.36
N GLY A 77 -2.59 -20.04 8.28
CA GLY A 77 -1.38 -19.30 8.60
C GLY A 77 -0.35 -20.12 9.36
N MET A 78 -0.79 -21.04 10.21
CA MET A 78 0.12 -21.83 11.08
C MET A 78 1.12 -22.64 10.23
N ALA A 79 0.66 -23.30 9.20
CA ALA A 79 1.54 -24.04 8.29
C ALA A 79 2.55 -23.11 7.58
N CYS A 80 2.17 -21.85 7.37
CA CYS A 80 3.03 -20.83 6.77
C CYS A 80 3.89 -20.07 7.82
N GLY A 81 3.94 -20.51 9.08
CA GLY A 81 4.68 -19.84 10.15
C GLY A 81 4.08 -18.50 10.57
N ILE A 82 2.77 -18.33 10.45
CA ILE A 82 2.02 -17.18 10.98
C ILE A 82 1.22 -17.69 12.18
N GLN A 83 1.53 -17.19 13.37
CA GLN A 83 0.90 -17.59 14.62
C GLN A 83 0.15 -16.44 15.25
N PHE A 84 -0.88 -16.76 16.03
CA PHE A 84 -1.72 -15.78 16.70
C PHE A 84 -1.71 -15.98 18.21
N ILE A 85 -1.60 -14.87 18.93
CA ILE A 85 -1.93 -14.78 20.35
C ILE A 85 -3.13 -13.85 20.48
N VAL A 86 -4.17 -14.31 21.15
CA VAL A 86 -5.41 -13.54 21.30
C VAL A 86 -5.76 -13.49 22.78
N THR A 87 -6.03 -12.30 23.31
CA THR A 87 -6.57 -12.15 24.66
C THR A 87 -8.07 -11.88 24.61
N MET A 88 -8.79 -12.35 25.59
CA MET A 88 -10.23 -12.14 25.73
C MET A 88 -10.63 -12.22 27.20
N ASN A 89 -11.77 -11.62 27.54
CA ASN A 89 -12.24 -11.57 28.93
C ASN A 89 -13.19 -12.73 29.30
N ALA A 90 -13.93 -13.25 28.32
CA ALA A 90 -14.89 -14.33 28.53
C ALA A 90 -14.85 -15.36 27.38
N PRO A 91 -15.22 -16.62 27.65
CA PRO A 91 -15.33 -17.67 26.62
C PRO A 91 -16.32 -17.31 25.52
N THR A 92 -17.35 -16.54 25.86
CA THR A 92 -18.41 -16.10 24.96
C THR A 92 -17.95 -15.03 23.93
N ASP A 93 -16.82 -14.39 24.17
CA ASP A 93 -16.26 -13.38 23.27
C ASP A 93 -15.88 -13.97 21.91
N MET A 94 -15.57 -15.28 21.89
CA MET A 94 -15.17 -15.97 20.67
C MET A 94 -16.10 -17.16 20.38
N ARG A 95 -16.69 -17.15 19.18
CA ARG A 95 -17.53 -18.28 18.73
C ARG A 95 -16.68 -19.54 18.53
N SER A 96 -17.28 -20.72 18.77
CA SER A 96 -16.59 -22.03 18.74
C SER A 96 -15.88 -22.32 17.40
N ARG A 97 -16.44 -21.88 16.25
CA ARG A 97 -15.78 -22.01 14.95
C ARG A 97 -14.42 -21.32 14.85
N TRP A 98 -14.15 -20.38 15.77
CA TRP A 98 -12.89 -19.64 15.84
C TRP A 98 -11.95 -20.26 16.87
N SER A 99 -12.48 -20.58 18.05
CA SER A 99 -11.68 -21.13 19.16
C SER A 99 -11.02 -22.46 18.81
N GLN A 100 -11.67 -23.31 17.98
CA GLN A 100 -11.06 -24.58 17.49
C GLN A 100 -9.77 -24.40 16.66
N ASN A 101 -9.43 -23.19 16.23
CA ASN A 101 -8.16 -22.94 15.53
C ASN A 101 -7.01 -22.65 16.49
N PHE A 102 -7.27 -22.60 17.80
CA PHE A 102 -6.27 -22.40 18.82
C PHE A 102 -5.98 -23.74 19.52
N ALA A 103 -4.76 -24.22 19.36
CA ALA A 103 -4.34 -25.49 19.96
C ALA A 103 -4.14 -25.40 21.48
N THR A 104 -3.88 -24.22 22.00
CA THR A 104 -3.57 -23.98 23.40
C THR A 104 -4.41 -22.83 23.94
N ALA A 105 -5.03 -23.05 25.09
CA ALA A 105 -5.71 -22.02 25.87
C ALA A 105 -5.08 -21.93 27.26
N ILE A 106 -4.96 -20.70 27.77
CA ILE A 106 -4.41 -20.40 29.07
C ILE A 106 -5.45 -19.54 29.82
N PRO A 107 -6.52 -20.12 30.35
CA PRO A 107 -7.43 -19.39 31.23
C PRO A 107 -6.71 -19.04 32.54
N LEU A 108 -6.62 -17.75 32.80
CA LEU A 108 -6.18 -17.22 34.09
C LEU A 108 -7.32 -17.38 35.13
N GLN A 109 -7.36 -16.51 36.11
CA GLN A 109 -8.44 -16.59 37.10
C GLN A 109 -9.79 -16.23 36.48
N LEU A 110 -10.73 -17.19 36.50
CA LEU A 110 -12.11 -17.03 36.10
C LEU A 110 -13.01 -17.14 37.32
N ASN A 111 -14.24 -16.64 37.22
CA ASN A 111 -15.17 -16.63 38.34
C ASN A 111 -15.73 -18.02 38.68
N GLU A 112 -16.01 -18.82 37.64
CA GLU A 112 -16.66 -20.11 37.82
C GLU A 112 -15.83 -21.27 37.25
N ARG A 113 -15.90 -22.42 37.93
CA ARG A 113 -15.22 -23.64 37.47
C ARG A 113 -15.71 -24.10 36.08
N ALA A 114 -16.98 -23.89 35.80
CA ALA A 114 -17.60 -24.27 34.54
C ALA A 114 -16.99 -23.53 33.34
N ASP A 115 -16.55 -22.29 33.53
CA ASP A 115 -15.97 -21.48 32.47
C ASP A 115 -14.64 -22.06 31.96
N TYR A 116 -13.86 -22.71 32.84
CA TYR A 116 -12.62 -23.37 32.43
C TYR A 116 -12.85 -24.51 31.47
N TYR A 117 -13.98 -25.22 31.55
CA TYR A 117 -14.31 -26.27 30.59
C TYR A 117 -14.40 -25.76 29.18
N SER A 118 -14.93 -24.56 28.99
CA SER A 118 -15.07 -23.93 27.66
C SER A 118 -13.71 -23.66 26.99
N TYR A 119 -12.65 -23.45 27.78
CA TYR A 119 -11.31 -23.24 27.25
C TYR A 119 -10.48 -24.52 27.16
N LEU A 120 -10.59 -25.40 28.16
CA LEU A 120 -9.71 -26.55 28.32
C LEU A 120 -10.28 -27.83 27.69
N GLY A 121 -11.61 -27.88 27.44
CA GLY A 121 -12.32 -29.09 27.05
C GLY A 121 -12.37 -30.16 28.13
N LEU A 122 -11.84 -29.87 29.33
CA LEU A 122 -11.75 -30.73 30.48
C LEU A 122 -12.20 -29.97 31.74
N THR A 123 -12.92 -30.64 32.65
CA THR A 123 -13.28 -30.05 33.95
C THR A 123 -12.07 -30.09 34.90
N PRO A 124 -11.54 -28.93 35.31
CA PRO A 124 -10.39 -28.92 36.19
C PRO A 124 -10.74 -29.46 37.60
N GLN A 125 -9.83 -30.25 38.15
CA GLN A 125 -9.93 -30.69 39.54
C GLN A 125 -9.37 -29.66 40.54
N MET A 126 -8.57 -28.72 40.04
CA MET A 126 -7.96 -27.63 40.79
C MET A 126 -8.36 -26.27 40.21
N MET A 127 -8.24 -25.23 40.99
CA MET A 127 -8.45 -23.85 40.60
C MET A 127 -7.12 -23.07 40.69
N PRO A 128 -6.91 -22.01 39.92
CA PRO A 128 -5.78 -21.14 40.12
C PRO A 128 -5.70 -20.60 41.53
N THR A 129 -4.53 -20.26 42.02
CA THR A 129 -4.29 -19.84 43.41
C THR A 129 -4.85 -18.48 43.77
N GLY A 130 -5.35 -17.71 42.82
CA GLY A 130 -5.78 -16.32 43.03
C GLY A 130 -4.64 -15.30 42.95
N GLU A 131 -3.39 -15.76 42.86
CA GLU A 131 -2.25 -14.87 42.62
C GLU A 131 -2.25 -14.33 41.21
N PRO A 132 -1.81 -13.07 40.97
CA PRO A 132 -1.71 -12.52 39.64
C PRO A 132 -0.84 -13.40 38.73
N GLY A 133 -1.37 -13.75 37.57
CA GLY A 133 -0.69 -14.60 36.58
C GLY A 133 -0.82 -16.11 36.84
N SER A 134 -1.55 -16.54 37.91
CA SER A 134 -1.93 -17.94 38.10
C SER A 134 -2.99 -18.35 37.09
N GLY A 135 -2.83 -19.50 36.45
CA GLY A 135 -3.75 -20.00 35.44
C GLY A 135 -3.72 -21.52 35.31
N LEU A 136 -4.52 -22.01 34.39
CA LEU A 136 -4.57 -23.43 34.03
C LEU A 136 -4.22 -23.61 32.52
N THR A 137 -3.74 -24.78 32.19
CA THR A 137 -3.57 -25.19 30.78
C THR A 137 -3.66 -26.73 30.69
N VAL A 138 -3.74 -27.26 29.48
CA VAL A 138 -3.65 -28.70 29.22
C VAL A 138 -2.25 -29.05 28.79
N PHE A 139 -1.64 -29.98 29.54
CA PHE A 139 -0.34 -30.55 29.22
C PHE A 139 -0.40 -32.06 29.28
N ASN A 140 0.01 -32.75 28.22
CA ASN A 140 -0.08 -34.22 28.10
C ASN A 140 -1.47 -34.78 28.45
N GLY A 141 -2.56 -34.13 28.00
CA GLY A 141 -3.93 -34.58 28.22
C GLY A 141 -4.47 -34.33 29.63
N SER A 142 -3.70 -33.66 30.49
CA SER A 142 -4.13 -33.36 31.87
C SER A 142 -4.11 -31.85 32.10
N VAL A 143 -5.08 -31.37 32.90
CA VAL A 143 -5.10 -29.99 33.35
C VAL A 143 -4.01 -29.77 34.38
N VAL A 144 -3.13 -28.80 34.11
CA VAL A 144 -2.05 -28.42 35.03
C VAL A 144 -2.17 -26.93 35.37
N GLN A 145 -1.70 -26.59 36.57
CA GLN A 145 -1.60 -25.22 37.00
C GLN A 145 -0.29 -24.61 36.45
N LEU A 146 -0.34 -23.37 36.03
CA LEU A 146 0.81 -22.58 35.64
C LEU A 146 0.87 -21.27 36.41
N GLN A 147 2.03 -20.69 36.51
CA GLN A 147 2.27 -19.36 37.02
C GLN A 147 3.05 -18.56 35.94
N CYS A 148 2.43 -17.50 35.45
CA CYS A 148 3.10 -16.59 34.52
C CYS A 148 4.21 -15.84 35.24
N ALA A 149 5.35 -15.69 34.57
CA ALA A 149 6.43 -14.85 35.08
C ALA A 149 5.99 -13.38 35.05
N TYR A 150 6.38 -12.64 36.07
CA TYR A 150 6.07 -11.23 36.20
C TYR A 150 7.20 -10.39 35.63
N ALA A 151 6.87 -9.49 34.71
CA ALA A 151 7.79 -8.48 34.19
C ALA A 151 7.62 -7.17 34.99
N ALA A 152 8.49 -6.93 35.97
CA ALA A 152 8.41 -5.76 36.83
C ALA A 152 8.58 -4.44 36.03
N ASP A 153 9.37 -4.47 34.96
CA ASP A 153 9.54 -3.37 34.02
C ASP A 153 9.42 -3.86 32.56
N PRO A 154 8.22 -3.77 31.97
CA PRO A 154 7.99 -4.17 30.58
C PRO A 154 8.86 -3.40 29.57
N LYS A 155 9.22 -2.14 29.87
CA LYS A 155 10.08 -1.32 28.98
C LYS A 155 11.52 -1.82 29.00
N ALA A 156 12.04 -2.20 30.18
CA ALA A 156 13.37 -2.80 30.28
C ALA A 156 13.43 -4.15 29.56
N CYS A 157 12.39 -5.00 29.70
CA CYS A 157 12.27 -6.27 28.97
C CYS A 157 12.25 -6.02 27.45
N GLY A 158 11.50 -5.05 26.95
CA GLY A 158 11.47 -4.65 25.55
C GLY A 158 12.84 -4.19 25.05
N THR A 159 13.57 -3.41 25.84
CA THR A 159 14.91 -2.94 25.50
C THR A 159 15.91 -4.11 25.42
N LEU A 160 15.83 -5.09 26.33
CA LEU A 160 16.65 -6.29 26.29
C LEU A 160 16.34 -7.14 25.06
N ALA A 161 15.07 -7.33 24.73
CA ALA A 161 14.63 -8.05 23.54
C ALA A 161 15.15 -7.38 22.26
N LEU A 162 15.09 -6.06 22.15
CA LEU A 162 15.63 -5.30 21.01
C LEU A 162 17.16 -5.44 20.88
N ARG A 163 17.89 -5.50 22.01
CA ARG A 163 19.35 -5.73 22.03
C ARG A 163 19.70 -7.16 21.61
N ALA A 164 18.90 -8.12 22.06
CA ALA A 164 19.11 -9.54 21.71
C ALA A 164 18.74 -9.85 20.25
N ALA A 165 17.83 -9.08 19.65
CA ALA A 165 17.40 -9.24 18.25
C ALA A 165 18.42 -8.69 17.23
N SER A 166 19.72 -8.80 17.52
CA SER A 166 20.88 -8.38 16.75
C SER A 166 20.62 -8.15 15.25
N GLY A 167 20.23 -6.93 14.89
CA GLY A 167 20.22 -6.46 13.49
C GLY A 167 18.93 -6.74 12.69
N TYR A 168 17.99 -7.57 13.13
CA TYR A 168 16.71 -7.73 12.46
C TYR A 168 15.76 -6.58 12.85
N ARG A 169 15.33 -5.84 11.85
CA ARG A 169 14.21 -4.90 11.99
C ARG A 169 13.05 -5.40 11.15
N ALA A 170 11.92 -5.61 11.77
CA ALA A 170 10.69 -5.86 11.03
C ALA A 170 10.42 -4.69 10.07
N PRO A 171 10.04 -4.94 8.81
CA PRO A 171 9.68 -3.88 7.90
C PRO A 171 8.51 -3.10 8.49
N ALA A 172 8.61 -1.77 8.44
CA ALA A 172 7.52 -0.90 8.90
C ALA A 172 6.26 -1.15 8.07
N LEU A 173 5.11 -1.17 8.74
CA LEU A 173 3.82 -1.20 8.06
C LEU A 173 3.67 0.08 7.23
N ARG A 174 3.65 -0.06 5.91
CA ARG A 174 3.34 1.05 5.01
C ARG A 174 1.83 1.09 4.77
N TYR A 175 1.22 2.23 4.98
CA TYR A 175 -0.18 2.52 4.69
C TYR A 175 -0.28 3.89 4.02
N ILE A 176 -1.40 4.16 3.33
CA ILE A 176 -1.65 5.45 2.72
C ILE A 176 -2.37 6.32 3.74
N ASP A 177 -1.75 7.41 4.13
CA ASP A 177 -2.40 8.44 4.91
C ASP A 177 -3.37 9.23 4.00
N LYS A 178 -4.63 9.30 4.39
CA LYS A 178 -5.65 10.04 3.64
C LYS A 178 -5.41 11.55 3.64
N GLN A 179 -4.59 12.02 4.56
CA GLN A 179 -4.26 13.45 4.73
C GLN A 179 -2.83 13.78 4.29
N GLN A 180 -2.14 12.85 3.64
CA GLN A 180 -0.78 13.13 3.17
C GLN A 180 -0.78 14.30 2.20
N LEU A 181 -0.06 15.36 2.55
CA LEU A 181 0.14 16.50 1.66
C LEU A 181 1.00 16.10 0.46
N TYR A 182 0.71 16.65 -0.71
CA TYR A 182 1.47 16.31 -1.93
C TYR A 182 2.96 16.69 -1.81
N ALA A 183 3.28 17.76 -1.11
CA ALA A 183 4.66 18.15 -0.82
C ALA A 183 5.41 17.09 0.01
N GLU A 184 4.75 16.48 1.00
CA GLU A 184 5.31 15.39 1.81
C GLU A 184 5.44 14.11 0.98
N PHE A 185 4.43 13.80 0.17
CA PHE A 185 4.47 12.69 -0.77
C PHE A 185 5.68 12.76 -1.70
N LEU A 186 6.01 13.95 -2.22
CA LEU A 186 7.18 14.15 -3.08
C LEU A 186 8.52 13.92 -2.36
N GLN A 187 8.57 13.99 -1.03
CA GLN A 187 9.79 13.73 -0.23
C GLN A 187 9.99 12.23 0.08
N GLU A 188 9.01 11.40 -0.20
CA GLU A 188 9.14 9.96 0.04
C GLU A 188 10.28 9.36 -0.80
N THR A 189 11.11 8.53 -0.15
CA THR A 189 12.27 7.90 -0.82
C THR A 189 11.89 7.13 -2.06
N ALA A 190 10.72 6.45 -2.05
CA ALA A 190 10.22 5.69 -3.20
C ALA A 190 9.82 6.60 -4.37
N ILE A 191 9.39 7.84 -4.10
CA ILE A 191 9.06 8.84 -5.11
C ILE A 191 10.33 9.47 -5.67
N GLN A 192 11.29 9.77 -4.81
CA GLN A 192 12.59 10.32 -5.20
C GLN A 192 13.41 9.34 -6.09
N ALA A 193 13.17 8.04 -5.92
CA ALA A 193 13.80 6.99 -6.73
C ALA A 193 13.16 6.78 -8.11
N LEU A 194 12.06 7.50 -8.44
CA LEU A 194 11.42 7.40 -9.74
C LEU A 194 12.32 7.99 -10.84
N PRO A 195 12.23 7.46 -12.08
CA PRO A 195 12.93 8.03 -13.22
C PRO A 195 12.59 9.52 -13.47
N GLU A 196 13.48 10.25 -14.10
CA GLU A 196 13.31 11.69 -14.36
C GLU A 196 12.08 12.01 -15.21
N ASP A 197 11.70 11.12 -16.13
CA ASP A 197 10.54 11.23 -16.99
C ASP A 197 9.21 10.86 -16.31
N ALA A 198 9.24 10.45 -15.06
CA ALA A 198 8.05 10.08 -14.30
C ALA A 198 7.45 11.29 -13.57
N LEU A 199 6.14 11.47 -13.73
CA LEU A 199 5.36 12.44 -12.97
C LEU A 199 4.54 11.69 -11.90
N PRO A 200 4.95 11.71 -10.64
CA PRO A 200 4.24 11.00 -9.58
C PRO A 200 2.87 11.62 -9.33
N LEU A 201 1.85 10.78 -9.16
CA LEU A 201 0.48 11.19 -8.88
C LEU A 201 -0.05 10.69 -7.55
N GLY A 202 0.49 9.59 -7.04
CA GLY A 202 -0.02 8.96 -5.83
C GLY A 202 0.52 7.55 -5.61
N TRP A 203 -0.25 6.75 -4.92
CA TRP A 203 0.09 5.38 -4.57
C TRP A 203 -0.91 4.38 -5.15
N TYR A 204 -0.42 3.26 -5.63
CA TYR A 204 -1.29 2.09 -5.79
C TYR A 204 -1.76 1.64 -4.41
N THR A 205 -3.06 1.71 -4.13
CA THR A 205 -3.62 1.42 -2.81
C THR A 205 -3.33 0.00 -2.33
N ARG A 206 -3.25 -0.96 -3.23
CA ARG A 206 -3.03 -2.36 -2.90
C ARG A 206 -1.57 -2.69 -2.60
N SER A 207 -0.64 -2.17 -3.38
CA SER A 207 0.78 -2.52 -3.30
C SER A 207 1.64 -1.47 -2.62
N ILE A 208 1.08 -0.27 -2.37
CA ILE A 208 1.79 0.91 -1.86
C ILE A 208 3.08 1.17 -2.66
N ARG A 209 2.95 1.06 -3.97
CA ARG A 209 4.00 1.47 -4.91
C ARG A 209 3.63 2.82 -5.51
N PRO A 210 4.60 3.65 -5.86
CA PRO A 210 4.33 4.89 -6.55
C PRO A 210 3.52 4.66 -7.83
N TYR A 211 2.48 5.45 -8.03
CA TYR A 211 1.82 5.61 -9.31
C TYR A 211 2.31 6.89 -9.95
N SER A 212 2.80 6.80 -11.17
CA SER A 212 3.33 7.93 -11.93
C SER A 212 2.93 7.84 -13.39
N LEU A 213 2.75 8.99 -14.02
CA LEU A 213 2.65 9.10 -15.48
C LEU A 213 4.07 9.01 -16.05
N ARG A 214 4.26 8.15 -17.03
CA ARG A 214 5.54 7.96 -17.70
C ARG A 214 5.50 8.65 -19.06
N LEU A 215 6.19 9.79 -19.16
CA LEU A 215 6.14 10.64 -20.37
C LEU A 215 6.72 9.96 -21.61
N GLN A 216 7.57 8.95 -21.43
CA GLN A 216 8.18 8.21 -22.54
C GLN A 216 7.40 6.97 -22.97
N ASP A 217 6.54 6.45 -22.09
CA ASP A 217 5.83 5.19 -22.35
C ASP A 217 4.46 5.45 -23.00
N THR A 218 3.85 6.60 -22.70
CA THR A 218 2.52 6.95 -23.20
C THR A 218 2.48 8.44 -23.56
N PHE A 219 2.00 8.76 -24.75
CA PHE A 219 1.93 10.13 -25.23
C PHE A 219 0.62 10.85 -24.91
N CYS A 220 -0.40 10.15 -24.38
CA CYS A 220 -1.69 10.73 -24.04
C CYS A 220 -2.24 10.15 -22.75
N TYR A 221 -2.62 11.03 -21.83
CA TYR A 221 -3.27 10.69 -20.58
C TYR A 221 -4.60 11.42 -20.48
N PHE A 222 -5.61 10.74 -19.96
CA PHE A 222 -6.91 11.32 -19.71
C PHE A 222 -7.24 11.23 -18.22
N ILE A 223 -7.53 12.39 -17.62
CA ILE A 223 -7.94 12.51 -16.22
C ILE A 223 -9.39 12.96 -16.21
N SER A 224 -10.26 12.20 -15.58
CA SER A 224 -11.68 12.52 -15.46
C SER A 224 -12.18 12.33 -14.03
N ASP A 225 -13.16 13.12 -13.67
CA ASP A 225 -13.83 13.09 -12.38
C ASP A 225 -15.32 13.39 -12.55
N VAL A 226 -16.17 12.59 -11.94
CA VAL A 226 -17.63 12.75 -12.01
C VAL A 226 -18.11 13.91 -11.15
N GLN A 227 -17.39 14.23 -10.08
CA GLN A 227 -17.75 15.26 -9.09
C GLN A 227 -16.99 16.59 -9.24
N GLY A 228 -16.01 16.65 -10.12
CA GLY A 228 -15.27 17.87 -10.47
C GLY A 228 -14.20 18.34 -9.48
N ALA A 229 -14.01 17.68 -8.34
CA ALA A 229 -13.07 18.12 -7.31
C ALA A 229 -11.69 17.45 -7.39
N GLY A 230 -11.63 16.17 -7.76
CA GLY A 230 -10.42 15.39 -7.77
C GLY A 230 -9.53 15.65 -8.97
N ALA A 231 -10.10 15.85 -10.15
CA ALA A 231 -9.34 16.10 -11.37
C ALA A 231 -8.56 17.42 -11.29
N GLN A 232 -9.14 18.48 -10.76
CA GLN A 232 -8.44 19.75 -10.59
C GLN A 232 -7.25 19.61 -9.64
N ALA A 233 -7.44 19.01 -8.46
CA ALA A 233 -6.35 18.77 -7.51
C ALA A 233 -5.22 17.90 -8.11
N ALA A 234 -5.57 16.89 -8.89
CA ALA A 234 -4.58 16.07 -9.60
C ALA A 234 -3.77 16.88 -10.61
N VAL A 235 -4.43 17.78 -11.35
CA VAL A 235 -3.77 18.67 -12.31
C VAL A 235 -2.84 19.65 -11.59
N GLU A 236 -3.29 20.30 -10.52
CA GLU A 236 -2.48 21.23 -9.72
C GLU A 236 -1.21 20.53 -9.17
N ASN A 237 -1.35 19.31 -8.65
CA ASN A 237 -0.23 18.50 -8.20
C ASN A 237 0.75 18.16 -9.35
N LEU A 238 0.24 17.83 -10.53
CA LEU A 238 1.08 17.61 -11.71
C LEU A 238 1.83 18.87 -12.11
N LEU A 239 1.18 20.03 -12.13
CA LEU A 239 1.79 21.31 -12.46
C LEU A 239 2.91 21.69 -11.50
N LEU A 240 2.76 21.39 -10.19
CA LEU A 240 3.83 21.54 -9.20
C LEU A 240 5.06 20.69 -9.59
N THR A 241 4.85 19.40 -9.89
CA THR A 241 5.95 18.52 -10.29
C THR A 241 6.60 18.93 -11.60
N ILE A 242 5.81 19.30 -12.61
CA ILE A 242 6.28 19.77 -13.89
C ILE A 242 7.17 21.01 -13.71
N THR A 243 6.74 21.94 -12.87
CA THR A 243 7.50 23.16 -12.56
C THR A 243 8.79 22.84 -11.82
N GLN A 244 8.76 21.96 -10.81
CA GLN A 244 9.96 21.54 -10.07
C GLN A 244 10.97 20.84 -10.98
N LYS A 245 10.51 20.00 -11.89
CA LYS A 245 11.35 19.30 -12.88
C LYS A 245 11.77 20.19 -14.06
N ARG A 246 11.29 21.42 -14.12
CA ARG A 246 11.55 22.39 -15.20
C ARG A 246 11.19 21.83 -16.61
N LEU A 247 10.12 21.04 -16.68
CA LEU A 247 9.62 20.50 -17.93
C LEU A 247 8.84 21.58 -18.68
N GLU A 248 8.96 21.58 -20.00
CA GLU A 248 8.16 22.45 -20.86
C GLU A 248 6.70 21.99 -20.83
N CYS A 249 5.79 22.91 -20.44
CA CYS A 249 4.38 22.63 -20.38
C CYS A 249 3.56 23.82 -20.85
N HIS A 250 2.55 23.54 -21.66
CA HIS A 250 1.60 24.49 -22.21
C HIS A 250 0.19 24.09 -21.75
N ILE A 251 -0.57 25.05 -21.20
CA ILE A 251 -1.90 24.81 -20.66
C ILE A 251 -2.93 25.48 -21.54
N VAL A 252 -3.81 24.69 -22.15
CA VAL A 252 -4.96 25.21 -22.92
C VAL A 252 -6.16 25.32 -21.98
N CYS A 253 -6.56 26.55 -21.71
CA CYS A 253 -7.60 26.86 -20.74
C CYS A 253 -9.00 26.59 -21.31
N ARG A 254 -9.96 26.30 -20.43
CA ARG A 254 -11.38 26.16 -20.77
C ARG A 254 -12.03 27.49 -21.15
N GLY A 255 -11.57 28.58 -20.56
CA GLY A 255 -12.17 29.90 -20.71
C GLY A 255 -11.12 31.00 -20.95
N ASN A 256 -11.57 32.23 -20.92
CA ASN A 256 -10.73 33.40 -21.24
C ASN A 256 -9.85 33.91 -20.09
N THR A 257 -9.80 33.17 -18.99
CA THR A 257 -8.97 33.53 -17.83
C THR A 257 -8.10 32.35 -17.43
N ALA A 258 -6.87 32.63 -17.03
CA ALA A 258 -5.94 31.65 -16.57
C ALA A 258 -6.42 31.01 -15.23
N PRO A 259 -6.72 29.71 -15.18
CA PRO A 259 -7.29 29.08 -14.00
C PRO A 259 -6.24 28.69 -12.95
N TYR A 260 -4.98 28.63 -13.33
CA TYR A 260 -3.90 28.14 -12.46
C TYR A 260 -2.93 29.24 -12.07
N ASP A 261 -2.59 29.28 -10.77
CA ASP A 261 -1.48 30.12 -10.26
C ASP A 261 -0.14 29.40 -10.51
N THR A 262 0.42 29.61 -11.69
CA THR A 262 1.68 28.99 -12.14
C THR A 262 2.44 29.91 -13.09
N ALA A 263 3.75 29.78 -13.12
CA ALA A 263 4.62 30.43 -14.10
C ALA A 263 4.55 29.80 -15.50
N LEU A 264 3.87 28.65 -15.64
CA LEU A 264 3.70 27.97 -16.93
C LEU A 264 2.75 28.76 -17.83
N ARG A 265 3.01 28.69 -19.14
CA ARG A 265 2.23 29.47 -20.11
C ARG A 265 0.83 28.90 -20.28
N GLN A 266 -0.16 29.76 -20.11
CA GLN A 266 -1.58 29.47 -20.24
C GLN A 266 -2.15 30.14 -21.48
N TYR A 267 -2.91 29.41 -22.28
CA TYR A 267 -3.48 29.82 -23.57
C TYR A 267 -4.98 29.88 -23.42
N CYS A 268 -5.51 31.07 -23.27
CA CYS A 268 -6.91 31.31 -22.90
C CYS A 268 -7.75 31.86 -24.04
N SER A 269 -7.16 32.27 -25.14
CA SER A 269 -7.87 32.75 -26.33
C SER A 269 -7.63 31.84 -27.55
N TYR A 270 -8.47 31.99 -28.56
CA TYR A 270 -8.32 31.26 -29.81
C TYR A 270 -6.96 31.58 -30.49
N GLU A 271 -6.60 32.86 -30.52
CA GLU A 271 -5.33 33.33 -31.08
C GLU A 271 -4.11 32.75 -30.37
N ASP A 272 -4.21 32.70 -29.05
CA ASP A 272 -3.16 32.05 -28.23
C ASP A 272 -3.00 30.57 -28.58
N VAL A 273 -4.12 29.84 -28.66
CA VAL A 273 -4.13 28.41 -28.99
C VAL A 273 -3.59 28.23 -30.45
N LEU A 274 -3.96 29.09 -31.38
CA LEU A 274 -3.43 29.02 -32.74
C LEU A 274 -1.89 29.23 -32.77
N SER A 275 -1.38 30.13 -31.94
CA SER A 275 0.05 30.36 -31.79
C SER A 275 0.75 29.12 -31.22
N LEU A 276 0.16 28.45 -30.21
CA LEU A 276 0.65 27.18 -29.65
C LEU A 276 0.67 26.10 -30.73
N MET A 277 -0.40 25.91 -31.49
CA MET A 277 -0.46 24.89 -32.55
C MET A 277 0.58 25.12 -33.62
N THR A 278 0.85 26.38 -33.99
CA THR A 278 1.92 26.73 -34.91
C THR A 278 3.28 26.34 -34.34
N TYR A 279 3.54 26.67 -33.09
CA TYR A 279 4.78 26.26 -32.40
C TYR A 279 4.95 24.72 -32.36
N LEU A 280 3.93 24.01 -31.98
CA LEU A 280 3.97 22.53 -31.88
C LEU A 280 4.19 21.89 -33.28
N ARG A 281 3.55 22.41 -34.31
CA ARG A 281 3.76 21.96 -35.68
C ARG A 281 5.23 22.11 -36.12
N ASP A 282 5.83 23.26 -35.83
CA ASP A 282 7.22 23.54 -36.24
C ASP A 282 8.20 22.71 -35.40
N LEU A 283 7.93 22.53 -34.12
CA LEU A 283 8.65 21.60 -33.23
C LEU A 283 8.59 20.17 -33.78
N PHE A 284 7.41 19.72 -34.16
CA PHE A 284 7.20 18.37 -34.71
C PHE A 284 8.00 18.18 -36.04
N LYS A 285 7.97 19.17 -36.93
CA LYS A 285 8.75 19.14 -38.17
C LYS A 285 10.26 19.04 -37.92
N THR A 286 10.76 19.80 -36.94
CA THR A 286 12.16 19.78 -36.53
C THR A 286 12.57 18.41 -36.00
N ARG A 287 11.77 17.84 -35.08
CA ARG A 287 12.03 16.53 -34.52
C ARG A 287 11.93 15.40 -35.56
N ALA A 288 10.96 15.50 -36.47
CA ALA A 288 10.80 14.55 -37.57
C ALA A 288 11.96 14.60 -38.57
N ALA A 289 12.51 15.79 -38.87
CA ALA A 289 13.68 15.94 -39.69
C ALA A 289 14.92 15.31 -39.04
N ALA A 290 15.17 15.61 -37.77
CA ALA A 290 16.26 15.01 -36.98
C ALA A 290 16.17 13.48 -36.91
N LYS A 291 14.95 12.96 -36.72
CA LYS A 291 14.72 11.49 -36.73
C LYS A 291 15.10 10.88 -38.07
N ARG A 292 14.70 11.49 -39.20
CA ARG A 292 15.01 10.98 -40.56
C ARG A 292 16.50 11.01 -40.85
N GLU A 293 17.17 12.08 -40.45
CA GLU A 293 18.60 12.22 -40.63
C GLU A 293 19.38 11.15 -39.87
N TYR A 294 19.03 10.97 -38.59
CA TYR A 294 19.68 9.97 -37.73
C TYR A 294 19.39 8.53 -38.18
N ALA A 295 18.16 8.25 -38.62
CA ALA A 295 17.73 6.94 -39.10
C ALA A 295 18.44 6.50 -40.41
N ALA A 296 19.07 7.40 -41.13
CA ALA A 296 19.81 7.04 -42.33
C ALA A 296 21.02 6.14 -42.06
N SER A 297 21.55 6.14 -40.82
CA SER A 297 22.78 5.41 -40.46
C SER A 297 22.64 4.59 -39.14
N HIS A 298 21.46 4.57 -38.51
CA HIS A 298 21.26 3.94 -37.23
C HIS A 298 20.01 3.08 -37.22
N THR A 299 19.95 2.12 -36.28
CA THR A 299 18.78 1.26 -36.06
C THR A 299 17.62 2.02 -35.43
N GLU A 300 16.41 1.46 -35.50
CA GLU A 300 15.21 2.06 -34.90
C GLU A 300 15.36 2.28 -33.39
N ALA A 301 15.94 1.32 -32.67
CA ALA A 301 16.18 1.44 -31.22
C ALA A 301 17.17 2.55 -30.88
N GLU A 302 18.21 2.73 -31.67
CA GLU A 302 19.17 3.85 -31.55
C GLU A 302 18.52 5.19 -31.85
N CYS A 303 17.63 5.24 -32.82
CA CYS A 303 16.85 6.44 -33.13
C CYS A 303 15.93 6.85 -31.99
N GLU A 304 15.25 5.91 -31.37
CA GLU A 304 14.41 6.18 -30.20
C GLU A 304 15.24 6.68 -29.02
N ALA A 305 16.36 6.04 -28.72
CA ALA A 305 17.27 6.47 -27.67
C ALA A 305 17.81 7.89 -27.90
N TYR A 306 18.21 8.19 -29.17
CA TYR A 306 18.65 9.51 -29.56
C TYR A 306 17.55 10.56 -29.34
N LEU A 307 16.33 10.31 -29.82
CA LEU A 307 15.23 11.27 -29.70
C LEU A 307 14.87 11.54 -28.23
N ARG A 308 14.91 10.51 -27.38
CA ARG A 308 14.68 10.66 -25.93
C ARG A 308 15.70 11.55 -25.25
N THR A 309 16.96 11.51 -25.71
CA THR A 309 18.05 12.28 -25.12
C THR A 309 18.15 13.69 -25.73
N ALA A 310 17.99 13.80 -27.04
CA ALA A 310 18.16 15.06 -27.76
C ALA A 310 16.94 16.00 -27.62
N PHE A 311 15.75 15.46 -27.39
CA PHE A 311 14.52 16.24 -27.34
C PHE A 311 13.72 15.93 -26.05
N PRO A 312 13.80 16.81 -25.05
CA PRO A 312 13.00 16.66 -23.85
C PRO A 312 11.50 16.63 -24.17
N PRO A 313 10.68 15.96 -23.35
CA PRO A 313 9.24 15.92 -23.54
C PRO A 313 8.63 17.32 -23.41
N VAL A 314 7.66 17.61 -24.28
CA VAL A 314 6.80 18.80 -24.19
C VAL A 314 5.41 18.34 -23.81
N ILE A 315 4.86 18.92 -22.78
CA ILE A 315 3.56 18.56 -22.24
C ILE A 315 2.54 19.60 -22.70
N VAL A 316 1.41 19.14 -23.25
CA VAL A 316 0.26 19.98 -23.51
C VAL A 316 -0.88 19.49 -22.65
N LEU A 317 -1.36 20.32 -21.75
CA LEU A 317 -2.46 20.04 -20.86
C LEU A 317 -3.72 20.76 -21.38
N PHE A 318 -4.78 20.01 -21.64
CA PHE A 318 -6.10 20.57 -21.95
C PHE A 318 -6.95 20.50 -20.67
N GLU A 319 -7.33 21.67 -20.14
CA GLU A 319 -8.20 21.74 -18.97
C GLU A 319 -9.58 21.11 -19.25
N ASP A 320 -10.10 21.35 -20.43
CA ASP A 320 -11.35 20.75 -20.92
C ASP A 320 -11.22 20.44 -22.42
N TYR A 321 -11.05 19.17 -22.74
CA TYR A 321 -10.89 18.72 -24.11
C TYR A 321 -12.12 19.00 -24.98
N ASN A 322 -13.33 18.91 -24.41
CA ASN A 322 -14.57 19.18 -25.14
C ASN A 322 -14.69 20.67 -25.46
N ALA A 323 -14.33 21.55 -24.52
CA ALA A 323 -14.32 22.99 -24.77
C ALA A 323 -13.29 23.36 -25.86
N PHE A 324 -12.11 22.73 -25.83
CA PHE A 324 -11.10 22.88 -26.89
C PHE A 324 -11.65 22.42 -28.25
N CYS A 325 -12.27 21.25 -28.34
CA CYS A 325 -12.88 20.78 -29.58
C CYS A 325 -13.96 21.74 -30.08
N ALA A 326 -14.84 22.21 -29.19
CA ALA A 326 -15.89 23.16 -29.56
C ALA A 326 -15.31 24.48 -30.12
N MET A 327 -14.25 25.00 -29.51
CA MET A 327 -13.53 26.17 -30.00
C MET A 327 -12.89 25.94 -31.38
N SER A 328 -12.32 24.74 -31.59
CA SER A 328 -11.66 24.35 -32.83
C SER A 328 -12.60 24.10 -34.00
N TYR A 329 -13.86 23.73 -33.74
CA TYR A 329 -14.88 23.42 -34.76
C TYR A 329 -15.94 24.53 -34.94
N SER A 330 -15.73 25.73 -34.44
CA SER A 330 -16.66 26.82 -34.62
C SER A 330 -16.89 27.14 -36.13
N PRO A 331 -18.15 27.29 -36.58
CA PRO A 331 -18.45 27.60 -37.98
C PRO A 331 -17.77 28.89 -38.42
N GLY A 332 -16.91 28.81 -39.41
CA GLY A 332 -16.12 29.92 -39.93
C GLY A 332 -14.64 29.85 -39.68
N THR A 333 -14.21 29.03 -38.72
CA THR A 333 -12.81 28.75 -38.49
C THR A 333 -12.45 27.39 -39.06
N ARG A 334 -11.98 27.36 -40.28
CA ARG A 334 -11.19 26.21 -40.79
C ARG A 334 -9.88 26.19 -40.03
N VAL A 335 -9.96 25.42 -38.98
CA VAL A 335 -9.10 25.05 -38.18
C VAL A 335 -7.90 24.42 -38.32
N LEU A 336 -6.99 24.62 -37.63
CA LEU A 336 -5.77 23.90 -37.25
C LEU A 336 -5.15 23.07 -38.40
N PRO A 337 -4.10 23.51 -38.97
CA PRO A 337 -3.41 22.83 -40.08
C PRO A 337 -2.90 21.45 -39.69
#